data_3ce63b9706ca97e5aba3fdc644dcb8b9
#
_entry.id   3ce63b9706ca97e5aba3fdc644dcb8b9
#
_cell.length_a   1.000
_cell.length_b   1.000
_cell.length_c   1.000
_cell.angle_alpha   90.00
_cell.angle_beta   90.00
_cell.angle_gamma   90.00
#
_symmetry.space_group_name_H-M   'P 1'
#
loop_
_entity.id
_entity.type
_entity.pdbx_description
1 polymer ?
#
loop_
_entity_poly.entity_id
_entity_poly.type
_entity_poly.pdbx_seq_one_letter_code
_entity_poly.pdbx_strand_id
1 'polypeptide(L)'
;MKMSFKKLPLFLSFLIFTLNSLEAQEISSIEFEDIKYRNVGPTRGGRSTTVCGVTNDQFTFYMGTTGGGLWKTTDGGLDWKNISDGYFESPSIGSIDVYQANPNILYVGTGSDGIRSNIIVGKGIYKSQDAGASWESLGLRDTGQIGAVKINPNDPNIVYAAAIGQPFKSNSERGLYKTIDGGKTWNKILFISDKIGIVDIEFSPENPDIIYAASWEVERKPWTILSGSKDGGIYKSINAGKSWVKLSKGLPNGNIGKIDLAVTPADPHRLYALIEADQGKGGAYVSYNKGSQFNAMSHRKELVNRPFYYCNIYANPNNAAIIYSNANKFMISNDAGKSWKVKKTPHSDNHDIWINPKNDNIWIQSNDGGVNITFNSGETWTTQFNQPTAEIYQVEVDQQYPYWLYGGQQDNYSTVSVPSQPPYPI
;
A
#
# COMPACT_ATOMS: atom_id res chain seq x y z
N MET A 1 18.02 61.08 -69.69
CA MET A 1 18.13 61.51 -68.29
C MET A 1 18.43 60.22 -67.46
N LYS A 2 19.69 59.96 -67.09
CA LYS A 2 20.12 58.76 -66.37
C LYS A 2 20.17 59.08 -64.89
N MET A 3 19.30 58.44 -64.08
CA MET A 3 19.41 58.53 -62.64
C MET A 3 20.43 57.54 -62.11
N SER A 4 21.43 58.08 -61.43
CA SER A 4 22.49 57.33 -60.72
C SER A 4 21.98 56.82 -59.35
N PHE A 5 21.99 55.52 -59.15
CA PHE A 5 21.73 54.92 -57.82
C PHE A 5 23.03 54.97 -57.02
N LYS A 6 23.05 55.77 -55.96
CA LYS A 6 24.09 55.77 -54.96
C LYS A 6 23.92 54.53 -54.08
N LYS A 7 24.97 53.69 -53.99
CA LYS A 7 25.08 52.55 -53.12
C LYS A 7 25.14 53.02 -51.67
N LEU A 8 24.17 52.62 -50.86
CA LEU A 8 24.19 52.78 -49.41
C LEU A 8 24.91 51.55 -48.80
N PRO A 9 25.95 51.68 -47.95
CA PRO A 9 26.60 50.57 -47.34
C PRO A 9 25.70 50.03 -46.20
N LEU A 10 25.41 48.73 -46.29
CA LEU A 10 24.67 47.98 -45.26
C LEU A 10 25.61 47.72 -44.10
N PHE A 11 25.48 48.50 -43.01
CA PHE A 11 26.11 48.18 -41.75
C PHE A 11 25.39 46.99 -41.11
N LEU A 12 25.96 45.78 -41.25
CA LEU A 12 25.50 44.60 -40.58
C LEU A 12 26.03 44.64 -39.14
N SER A 13 25.22 45.17 -38.23
CA SER A 13 25.49 45.06 -36.79
C SER A 13 25.31 43.62 -36.39
N PHE A 14 26.43 42.91 -36.24
CA PHE A 14 26.44 41.61 -35.54
C PHE A 14 26.15 41.84 -34.07
N LEU A 15 24.88 41.72 -33.70
CA LEU A 15 24.48 41.65 -32.28
C LEU A 15 24.89 40.26 -31.80
N ILE A 16 26.05 40.14 -31.20
CA ILE A 16 26.49 38.95 -30.48
C ILE A 16 25.63 38.91 -29.21
N PHE A 17 24.51 38.19 -29.26
CA PHE A 17 23.86 37.69 -28.07
C PHE A 17 24.78 36.65 -27.43
N THR A 18 25.58 37.10 -26.47
CA THR A 18 26.16 36.17 -25.50
C THR A 18 25.00 35.58 -24.74
N LEU A 19 24.55 34.38 -25.13
CA LEU A 19 23.79 33.51 -24.32
C LEU A 19 24.64 33.15 -23.09
N ASN A 20 24.56 33.99 -22.07
CA ASN A 20 24.93 33.52 -20.74
C ASN A 20 23.95 32.38 -20.43
N SER A 21 24.41 31.15 -20.66
CA SER A 21 23.80 30.00 -20.00
C SER A 21 23.86 30.32 -18.50
N LEU A 22 22.73 30.64 -17.92
CA LEU A 22 22.55 30.53 -16.49
C LEU A 22 22.72 29.04 -16.19
N GLU A 23 23.93 28.59 -15.98
CA GLU A 23 24.18 27.31 -15.33
C GLU A 23 23.61 27.49 -13.94
N ALA A 24 22.53 26.74 -13.67
CA ALA A 24 22.05 26.61 -12.32
C ALA A 24 23.21 26.10 -11.50
N GLN A 25 23.65 26.87 -10.52
CA GLN A 25 24.72 26.49 -9.63
C GLN A 25 24.31 25.16 -8.98
N GLU A 26 24.99 24.07 -9.32
CA GLU A 26 24.83 22.81 -8.60
C GLU A 26 25.31 23.05 -7.17
N ILE A 27 24.38 23.19 -6.26
CA ILE A 27 24.68 23.29 -4.83
C ILE A 27 25.13 21.90 -4.40
N SER A 28 26.39 21.79 -4.01
CA SER A 28 26.96 20.53 -3.56
C SER A 28 26.22 20.03 -2.32
N SER A 29 25.96 18.72 -2.25
CA SER A 29 25.39 18.09 -1.05
C SER A 29 26.22 18.35 0.21
N ILE A 30 27.51 18.59 0.08
CA ILE A 30 28.46 18.95 1.16
C ILE A 30 28.02 20.25 1.85
N GLU A 31 27.42 21.20 1.15
CA GLU A 31 26.97 22.48 1.73
C GLU A 31 25.81 22.29 2.71
N PHE A 32 25.15 21.12 2.70
CA PHE A 32 24.04 20.77 3.57
C PHE A 32 24.35 19.67 4.58
N GLU A 33 25.59 19.21 4.69
CA GLU A 33 25.96 18.11 5.61
C GLU A 33 25.66 18.40 7.06
N ASP A 34 25.68 19.67 7.47
CA ASP A 34 25.37 20.12 8.82
C ASP A 34 23.87 20.32 9.04
N ILE A 35 23.05 20.30 7.98
CA ILE A 35 21.60 20.45 8.09
C ILE A 35 21.00 19.07 8.36
N LYS A 36 20.56 18.86 9.60
CA LYS A 36 19.92 17.61 10.03
C LYS A 36 18.43 17.83 10.24
N TYR A 37 17.63 16.92 9.65
CA TYR A 37 16.21 16.87 9.94
C TYR A 37 15.99 16.36 11.37
N ARG A 38 15.08 17.01 12.08
CA ARG A 38 14.61 16.60 13.39
C ARG A 38 13.11 16.43 13.34
N ASN A 39 12.60 15.29 13.80
CA ASN A 39 11.18 15.11 14.01
C ASN A 39 10.75 15.91 15.26
N VAL A 40 9.86 16.87 15.07
CA VAL A 40 9.32 17.71 16.13
C VAL A 40 7.89 17.33 16.52
N GLY A 41 7.39 16.24 15.97
CA GLY A 41 6.01 15.78 16.15
C GLY A 41 5.06 16.35 15.07
N PRO A 42 3.76 16.23 15.29
CA PRO A 42 3.10 15.67 16.49
C PRO A 42 3.27 14.17 16.60
N THR A 43 3.21 13.63 17.80
CA THR A 43 3.15 12.19 18.06
C THR A 43 1.71 11.68 17.84
N ARG A 44 1.15 11.96 16.67
CA ARG A 44 -0.21 11.57 16.27
C ARG A 44 -0.15 10.78 14.97
N GLY A 45 -0.80 9.61 14.96
CA GLY A 45 -0.90 8.79 13.77
C GLY A 45 -1.60 9.49 12.62
N GLY A 46 -1.15 9.19 11.41
CA GLY A 46 -1.80 9.49 10.16
C GLY A 46 -2.01 8.19 9.40
N ARG A 47 -2.54 8.29 8.20
CA ARG A 47 -2.96 7.12 7.40
C ARG A 47 -1.87 6.06 7.26
N SER A 48 -2.23 4.85 7.67
CA SER A 48 -1.44 3.63 7.46
C SER A 48 -2.22 2.68 6.56
N THR A 49 -1.55 2.10 5.57
CA THR A 49 -2.17 1.32 4.49
C THR A 49 -1.94 -0.18 4.62
N THR A 50 -0.88 -0.59 5.29
CA THR A 50 -0.55 -2.00 5.42
C THR A 50 0.08 -2.31 6.77
N VAL A 51 -0.17 -3.51 7.26
CA VAL A 51 0.34 -3.99 8.56
C VAL A 51 0.78 -5.45 8.46
N CYS A 52 1.73 -5.82 9.30
CA CYS A 52 2.15 -7.20 9.46
C CYS A 52 2.63 -7.46 10.89
N GLY A 53 2.43 -8.66 11.40
CA GLY A 53 2.95 -9.11 12.69
C GLY A 53 3.87 -10.31 12.54
N VAL A 54 4.51 -10.69 13.64
CA VAL A 54 5.36 -11.87 13.75
C VAL A 54 4.62 -12.95 14.54
N THR A 55 4.36 -14.09 13.91
CA THR A 55 3.52 -15.16 14.48
C THR A 55 4.03 -15.68 15.82
N ASN A 56 5.35 -15.76 15.99
CA ASN A 56 5.99 -16.29 17.21
C ASN A 56 6.40 -15.21 18.22
N ASP A 57 6.12 -13.93 17.90
CA ASP A 57 6.41 -12.80 18.78
C ASP A 57 5.18 -11.90 18.82
N GLN A 58 4.45 -11.97 19.93
CA GLN A 58 3.18 -11.25 20.10
C GLN A 58 3.35 -9.73 20.28
N PHE A 59 4.56 -9.21 20.35
CA PHE A 59 4.84 -7.79 20.57
C PHE A 59 5.50 -7.11 19.37
N THR A 60 5.99 -7.89 18.39
CA THR A 60 6.62 -7.33 17.18
C THR A 60 5.61 -7.17 16.05
N PHE A 61 5.45 -5.90 15.60
CA PHE A 61 4.60 -5.54 14.47
C PHE A 61 5.26 -4.50 13.57
N TYR A 62 4.77 -4.44 12.33
CA TYR A 62 5.21 -3.50 11.31
C TYR A 62 4.01 -2.69 10.81
N MET A 63 4.23 -1.41 10.54
CA MET A 63 3.26 -0.46 10.03
C MET A 63 3.81 0.24 8.78
N GLY A 64 3.12 0.12 7.66
CA GLY A 64 3.39 0.87 6.44
C GLY A 64 2.44 2.04 6.29
N THR A 65 2.98 3.24 6.04
CA THR A 65 2.21 4.47 5.94
C THR A 65 2.16 4.98 4.49
N THR A 66 1.24 5.91 4.21
CA THR A 66 1.10 6.49 2.86
C THR A 66 2.20 7.48 2.49
N GLY A 67 2.93 8.01 3.46
CA GLY A 67 3.94 9.03 3.21
C GLY A 67 4.99 9.17 4.31
N GLY A 68 4.92 8.36 5.36
CA GLY A 68 5.84 8.38 6.50
C GLY A 68 6.77 7.18 6.56
N GLY A 69 6.83 6.34 5.52
CA GLY A 69 7.70 5.18 5.47
C GLY A 69 7.20 3.97 6.27
N LEU A 70 8.13 3.09 6.62
CA LEU A 70 7.91 1.84 7.33
C LEU A 70 8.37 1.97 8.78
N TRP A 71 7.52 1.50 9.69
CA TRP A 71 7.75 1.57 11.14
C TRP A 71 7.64 0.20 11.78
N LYS A 72 8.40 0.00 12.86
CA LYS A 72 8.43 -1.24 13.64
C LYS A 72 8.22 -0.94 15.12
N THR A 73 7.46 -1.78 15.79
CA THR A 73 7.40 -1.89 17.25
C THR A 73 7.88 -3.28 17.68
N THR A 74 8.43 -3.38 18.89
CA THR A 74 8.82 -4.65 19.55
C THR A 74 8.27 -4.77 20.97
N ASP A 75 7.33 -3.89 21.33
CA ASP A 75 6.75 -3.76 22.65
C ASP A 75 5.21 -3.67 22.63
N GLY A 76 4.60 -4.17 21.53
CA GLY A 76 3.14 -4.19 21.39
C GLY A 76 2.54 -2.83 21.07
N GLY A 77 3.31 -1.92 20.46
CA GLY A 77 2.85 -0.62 20.01
C GLY A 77 2.97 0.49 21.05
N LEU A 78 3.78 0.32 22.09
CA LEU A 78 4.11 1.39 23.05
C LEU A 78 5.08 2.39 22.43
N ASP A 79 6.07 1.90 21.67
CA ASP A 79 7.01 2.73 20.92
C ASP A 79 7.10 2.27 19.46
N TRP A 80 7.35 3.21 18.54
CA TRP A 80 7.46 2.98 17.11
C TRP A 80 8.74 3.59 16.56
N LYS A 81 9.56 2.77 15.89
CA LYS A 81 10.80 3.18 15.25
C LYS A 81 10.64 3.17 13.74
N ASN A 82 10.97 4.28 13.06
CA ASN A 82 11.13 4.29 11.61
C ASN A 82 12.33 3.41 11.23
N ILE A 83 12.12 2.53 10.25
CA ILE A 83 13.15 1.58 9.78
C ILE A 83 13.39 1.69 8.27
N SER A 84 12.77 2.65 7.60
CA SER A 84 12.90 2.87 6.15
C SER A 84 13.73 4.09 5.77
N ASP A 85 13.89 5.05 6.69
CA ASP A 85 14.61 6.28 6.41
C ASP A 85 16.08 6.02 6.04
N GLY A 86 16.53 6.68 4.96
CA GLY A 86 17.86 6.46 4.40
C GLY A 86 17.97 5.27 3.43
N TYR A 87 16.94 4.43 3.31
CA TYR A 87 16.92 3.27 2.43
C TYR A 87 15.90 3.38 1.29
N PHE A 88 14.66 3.80 1.61
CA PHE A 88 13.57 3.76 0.64
C PHE A 88 13.46 5.07 -0.14
N GLU A 89 13.33 4.96 -1.46
CA GLU A 89 13.15 6.12 -2.34
C GLU A 89 11.70 6.61 -2.39
N SER A 90 10.76 5.81 -1.95
CA SER A 90 9.36 6.21 -1.79
C SER A 90 8.93 6.01 -0.35
N PRO A 91 8.36 7.04 0.30
CA PRO A 91 7.86 6.92 1.66
C PRO A 91 6.48 6.23 1.74
N SER A 92 5.87 5.90 0.59
CA SER A 92 4.57 5.21 0.54
C SER A 92 4.79 3.71 0.53
N ILE A 93 4.18 3.01 1.49
CA ILE A 93 4.29 1.56 1.64
C ILE A 93 2.97 0.92 1.22
N GLY A 94 3.03 -0.02 0.27
CA GLY A 94 1.85 -0.70 -0.25
C GLY A 94 1.62 -2.08 0.33
N SER A 95 2.70 -2.80 0.66
CA SER A 95 2.60 -4.15 1.21
C SER A 95 3.83 -4.51 2.03
N ILE A 96 3.63 -5.31 3.07
CA ILE A 96 4.68 -5.87 3.93
C ILE A 96 4.42 -7.36 4.05
N ASP A 97 5.44 -8.19 3.85
CA ASP A 97 5.36 -9.60 4.20
C ASP A 97 6.61 -10.04 4.97
N VAL A 98 6.39 -10.82 6.02
CA VAL A 98 7.41 -11.36 6.91
C VAL A 98 7.49 -12.86 6.71
N TYR A 99 8.68 -13.39 6.45
CA TYR A 99 8.88 -14.83 6.38
C TYR A 99 8.77 -15.44 7.78
N GLN A 100 7.62 -16.00 8.12
CA GLN A 100 7.27 -16.40 9.48
C GLN A 100 8.16 -17.51 10.06
N ALA A 101 8.84 -18.32 9.23
CA ALA A 101 9.80 -19.31 9.68
C ALA A 101 11.16 -18.68 10.11
N ASN A 102 11.50 -17.51 9.56
CA ASN A 102 12.63 -16.67 9.97
C ASN A 102 12.25 -15.20 9.85
N PRO A 103 11.74 -14.56 10.90
CA PRO A 103 11.20 -13.19 10.84
C PRO A 103 12.29 -12.11 10.66
N ASN A 104 13.56 -12.47 10.54
CA ASN A 104 14.59 -11.55 10.08
C ASN A 104 14.44 -11.21 8.59
N ILE A 105 13.73 -12.06 7.82
CA ILE A 105 13.53 -11.86 6.38
C ILE A 105 12.17 -11.19 6.14
N LEU A 106 12.22 -10.00 5.55
CA LEU A 106 11.06 -9.21 5.18
C LEU A 106 11.18 -8.74 3.72
N TYR A 107 10.04 -8.63 3.06
CA TYR A 107 9.92 -7.94 1.78
C TYR A 107 8.85 -6.87 1.87
N VAL A 108 9.13 -5.73 1.26
CA VAL A 108 8.25 -4.56 1.27
C VAL A 108 8.08 -4.02 -0.13
N GLY A 109 6.83 -3.88 -0.57
CA GLY A 109 6.44 -3.20 -1.79
C GLY A 109 6.07 -1.75 -1.50
N THR A 110 6.59 -0.82 -2.30
CA THR A 110 6.29 0.61 -2.17
C THR A 110 5.12 1.03 -3.06
N GLY A 111 4.43 2.10 -2.67
CA GLY A 111 3.24 2.59 -3.35
C GLY A 111 1.97 1.85 -2.92
N SER A 112 0.95 2.57 -2.51
CA SER A 112 -0.28 2.03 -1.94
C SER A 112 -1.29 1.60 -3.01
N ASP A 113 -2.17 0.68 -2.68
CA ASP A 113 -3.35 0.28 -3.46
C ASP A 113 -4.54 1.25 -3.31
N GLY A 114 -4.46 2.18 -2.36
CA GLY A 114 -5.44 3.26 -2.21
C GLY A 114 -5.19 4.40 -3.21
N ILE A 115 -5.76 4.30 -4.40
CA ILE A 115 -5.49 5.21 -5.53
C ILE A 115 -6.21 6.55 -5.36
N ARG A 116 -5.76 7.36 -4.41
CA ARG A 116 -6.25 8.71 -4.12
C ARG A 116 -5.69 9.74 -5.10
N SER A 117 -6.21 10.98 -5.02
CA SER A 117 -5.73 12.08 -5.88
C SER A 117 -4.30 12.54 -5.57
N ASN A 118 -3.88 12.40 -4.32
CA ASN A 118 -2.53 12.75 -3.82
C ASN A 118 -1.66 11.52 -3.56
N ILE A 119 -1.86 10.43 -4.29
CA ILE A 119 -1.09 9.20 -4.14
C ILE A 119 0.38 9.41 -4.48
N ILE A 120 1.25 8.87 -3.66
CA ILE A 120 2.69 8.84 -3.89
C ILE A 120 3.06 7.58 -4.67
N VAL A 121 3.79 7.74 -5.76
CA VAL A 121 4.18 6.63 -6.62
C VAL A 121 5.24 5.77 -5.95
N GLY A 122 5.05 4.46 -6.00
CA GLY A 122 6.02 3.47 -5.53
C GLY A 122 7.33 3.45 -6.33
N LYS A 123 8.38 2.92 -5.72
CA LYS A 123 9.74 2.82 -6.26
C LYS A 123 10.32 1.41 -6.10
N GLY A 124 9.46 0.40 -6.32
CA GLY A 124 9.87 -1.00 -6.33
C GLY A 124 9.80 -1.69 -4.98
N ILE A 125 10.61 -2.73 -4.84
CA ILE A 125 10.61 -3.65 -3.72
C ILE A 125 11.92 -3.56 -2.96
N TYR A 126 11.83 -3.73 -1.63
CA TYR A 126 12.95 -3.77 -0.71
C TYR A 126 12.92 -5.05 0.12
N LYS A 127 14.11 -5.57 0.46
CA LYS A 127 14.31 -6.74 1.30
C LYS A 127 15.17 -6.39 2.50
N SER A 128 14.79 -6.91 3.65
CA SER A 128 15.65 -6.99 4.84
C SER A 128 15.95 -8.45 5.18
N GLN A 129 17.13 -8.68 5.76
CA GLN A 129 17.56 -9.98 6.28
C GLN A 129 17.93 -9.92 7.77
N ASP A 130 17.67 -8.77 8.41
CA ASP A 130 18.02 -8.45 9.79
C ASP A 130 16.85 -7.76 10.54
N ALA A 131 15.63 -8.21 10.22
CA ALA A 131 14.39 -7.73 10.84
C ALA A 131 14.16 -6.22 10.69
N GLY A 132 14.62 -5.64 9.56
CA GLY A 132 14.43 -4.22 9.22
C GLY A 132 15.53 -3.29 9.70
N ALA A 133 16.67 -3.81 10.18
CA ALA A 133 17.81 -2.97 10.57
C ALA A 133 18.53 -2.39 9.33
N SER A 134 18.54 -3.11 8.22
CA SER A 134 19.04 -2.65 6.93
C SER A 134 18.18 -3.18 5.77
N TRP A 135 18.29 -2.53 4.60
CA TRP A 135 17.48 -2.82 3.43
C TRP A 135 18.27 -2.81 2.14
N GLU A 136 17.93 -3.74 1.25
CA GLU A 136 18.42 -3.84 -0.11
C GLU A 136 17.28 -3.54 -1.10
N SER A 137 17.52 -2.69 -2.09
CA SER A 137 16.58 -2.46 -3.20
C SER A 137 16.65 -3.62 -4.19
N LEU A 138 15.52 -4.23 -4.49
CA LEU A 138 15.43 -5.40 -5.37
C LEU A 138 14.87 -5.07 -6.78
N GLY A 139 14.85 -3.79 -7.16
CA GLY A 139 14.35 -3.37 -8.47
C GLY A 139 12.84 -3.17 -8.53
N LEU A 140 12.24 -3.43 -9.70
CA LEU A 140 10.84 -3.14 -10.01
C LEU A 140 10.45 -1.66 -9.81
N ARG A 141 11.38 -0.73 -10.02
CA ARG A 141 11.20 0.71 -9.77
C ARG A 141 10.11 1.35 -10.65
N ASP A 142 9.94 0.86 -11.85
CA ASP A 142 9.03 1.43 -12.85
C ASP A 142 7.63 0.82 -12.82
N THR A 143 7.41 -0.18 -11.95
CA THR A 143 6.10 -0.79 -11.77
C THR A 143 5.06 0.16 -11.18
N GLY A 144 5.50 1.23 -10.47
CA GLY A 144 4.60 2.11 -9.74
C GLY A 144 4.11 1.45 -8.45
N GLN A 145 2.80 1.32 -8.29
CA GLN A 145 2.19 0.81 -7.07
C GLN A 145 2.32 -0.71 -6.95
N ILE A 146 2.82 -1.19 -5.82
CA ILE A 146 2.85 -2.61 -5.46
C ILE A 146 1.76 -2.85 -4.42
N GLY A 147 0.68 -3.50 -4.82
CA GLY A 147 -0.48 -3.76 -3.95
C GLY A 147 -0.29 -4.91 -2.98
N ALA A 148 0.45 -5.94 -3.40
CA ALA A 148 0.76 -7.09 -2.55
C ALA A 148 2.15 -7.65 -2.82
N VAL A 149 2.80 -8.10 -1.76
CA VAL A 149 4.01 -8.93 -1.80
C VAL A 149 3.73 -10.17 -0.96
N LYS A 150 4.03 -11.36 -1.50
CA LYS A 150 3.82 -12.63 -0.78
C LYS A 150 5.07 -13.51 -0.91
N ILE A 151 5.61 -13.89 0.23
CA ILE A 151 6.74 -14.82 0.35
C ILE A 151 6.19 -16.24 0.34
N ASN A 152 6.79 -17.12 -0.44
CA ASN A 152 6.44 -18.54 -0.39
C ASN A 152 6.75 -19.07 1.02
N PRO A 153 5.79 -19.70 1.72
CA PRO A 153 5.98 -20.13 3.11
C PRO A 153 7.07 -21.21 3.28
N ASN A 154 7.46 -21.88 2.20
CA ASN A 154 8.45 -22.95 2.23
C ASN A 154 9.87 -22.51 1.79
N ASP A 155 9.98 -21.36 1.07
CA ASP A 155 11.26 -20.85 0.57
C ASP A 155 11.22 -19.32 0.47
N PRO A 156 12.01 -18.61 1.31
CA PRO A 156 12.02 -17.14 1.32
C PRO A 156 12.66 -16.52 0.07
N ASN A 157 13.27 -17.31 -0.81
CA ASN A 157 13.80 -16.83 -2.08
C ASN A 157 12.73 -16.80 -3.18
N ILE A 158 11.60 -17.47 -2.97
CA ILE A 158 10.46 -17.43 -3.89
C ILE A 158 9.48 -16.39 -3.38
N VAL A 159 9.35 -15.28 -4.13
CA VAL A 159 8.47 -14.16 -3.78
C VAL A 159 7.66 -13.73 -4.99
N TYR A 160 6.44 -13.32 -4.71
CA TYR A 160 5.53 -12.78 -5.72
C TYR A 160 5.20 -11.33 -5.40
N ALA A 161 5.13 -10.50 -6.45
CA ALA A 161 4.84 -9.07 -6.33
C ALA A 161 3.72 -8.66 -7.29
N ALA A 162 2.65 -8.12 -6.74
CA ALA A 162 1.50 -7.62 -7.47
C ALA A 162 1.70 -6.16 -7.85
N ALA A 163 2.00 -5.89 -9.12
CA ALA A 163 2.17 -4.55 -9.65
C ALA A 163 0.83 -4.02 -10.20
N ILE A 164 0.20 -3.11 -9.47
CA ILE A 164 -0.98 -2.36 -9.92
C ILE A 164 -0.60 -1.48 -11.10
N GLY A 165 0.59 -0.88 -11.05
CA GLY A 165 1.11 -0.03 -12.11
C GLY A 165 1.18 1.44 -11.73
N GLN A 166 1.51 2.28 -12.71
CA GLN A 166 1.49 3.73 -12.59
C GLN A 166 0.04 4.21 -12.39
N PRO A 167 -0.26 4.98 -11.34
CA PRO A 167 -1.65 5.38 -11.05
C PRO A 167 -2.20 6.41 -12.02
N PHE A 168 -1.35 7.15 -12.75
CA PHE A 168 -1.75 8.28 -13.59
C PHE A 168 -1.71 8.00 -15.10
N LYS A 169 -1.21 6.85 -15.50
CA LYS A 169 -1.09 6.44 -16.92
C LYS A 169 -0.99 4.93 -17.04
N SER A 170 -1.25 4.44 -18.25
CA SER A 170 -0.92 3.06 -18.63
C SER A 170 0.58 2.82 -18.58
N ASN A 171 1.01 1.62 -18.24
CA ASN A 171 2.42 1.21 -18.34
C ASN A 171 2.56 -0.31 -18.53
N SER A 172 3.56 -0.71 -19.29
CA SER A 172 3.86 -2.12 -19.58
C SER A 172 4.31 -2.92 -18.36
N GLU A 173 4.66 -2.23 -17.27
CA GLU A 173 5.18 -2.87 -16.05
C GLU A 173 4.08 -3.32 -15.08
N ARG A 174 2.81 -3.21 -15.45
CA ARG A 174 1.69 -3.81 -14.73
C ARG A 174 1.75 -5.33 -14.81
N GLY A 175 1.26 -6.02 -13.77
CA GLY A 175 1.15 -7.47 -13.77
C GLY A 175 1.64 -8.13 -12.50
N LEU A 176 1.82 -9.44 -12.54
CA LEU A 176 2.36 -10.23 -11.44
C LEU A 176 3.79 -10.65 -11.76
N TYR A 177 4.67 -10.37 -10.84
CA TYR A 177 6.08 -10.74 -10.92
C TYR A 177 6.41 -11.85 -9.92
N LYS A 178 7.38 -12.68 -10.29
CA LYS A 178 7.93 -13.74 -9.45
C LYS A 178 9.45 -13.71 -9.48
N THR A 179 10.06 -13.85 -8.34
CA THR A 179 11.47 -14.21 -8.17
C THR A 179 11.62 -15.62 -7.62
N ILE A 180 12.74 -16.27 -7.89
CA ILE A 180 13.15 -17.56 -7.30
C ILE A 180 14.56 -17.51 -6.71
N ASP A 181 15.14 -16.32 -6.67
CA ASP A 181 16.53 -16.07 -6.26
C ASP A 181 16.64 -14.97 -5.20
N GLY A 182 15.54 -14.74 -4.49
CA GLY A 182 15.47 -13.77 -3.38
C GLY A 182 15.40 -12.33 -3.86
N GLY A 183 14.95 -12.08 -5.09
CA GLY A 183 14.74 -10.75 -5.65
C GLY A 183 15.86 -10.25 -6.55
N LYS A 184 16.90 -11.05 -6.82
CA LYS A 184 17.99 -10.67 -7.75
C LYS A 184 17.47 -10.55 -9.17
N THR A 185 16.55 -11.43 -9.57
CA THR A 185 15.85 -11.36 -10.86
C THR A 185 14.34 -11.51 -10.68
N TRP A 186 13.58 -10.83 -11.55
CA TRP A 186 12.13 -10.87 -11.55
C TRP A 186 11.59 -11.26 -12.92
N ASN A 187 10.69 -12.21 -12.95
CA ASN A 187 9.98 -12.64 -14.15
C ASN A 187 8.51 -12.22 -14.06
N LYS A 188 8.00 -11.55 -15.08
CA LYS A 188 6.58 -11.23 -15.19
C LYS A 188 5.82 -12.48 -15.61
N ILE A 189 5.02 -13.06 -14.72
CA ILE A 189 4.35 -14.35 -14.89
C ILE A 189 2.85 -14.26 -15.21
N LEU A 190 2.25 -13.06 -15.02
CA LEU A 190 0.90 -12.75 -15.45
C LEU A 190 0.87 -11.29 -15.95
N PHE A 191 0.56 -11.13 -17.22
CA PHE A 191 0.32 -9.84 -17.86
C PHE A 191 -1.01 -9.88 -18.60
N ILE A 192 -1.89 -8.94 -18.35
CA ILE A 192 -3.21 -8.86 -18.99
C ILE A 192 -3.18 -7.75 -20.03
N SER A 193 -2.82 -6.54 -19.64
CA SER A 193 -2.62 -5.38 -20.51
C SER A 193 -1.80 -4.29 -19.81
N ASP A 194 -1.43 -3.25 -20.53
CA ASP A 194 -0.78 -2.06 -20.00
C ASP A 194 -1.69 -1.18 -19.10
N LYS A 195 -2.99 -1.51 -19.02
CA LYS A 195 -3.99 -0.82 -18.20
C LYS A 195 -4.40 -1.59 -16.97
N ILE A 196 -4.22 -2.92 -16.98
CA ILE A 196 -4.69 -3.82 -15.92
C ILE A 196 -3.49 -4.35 -15.14
N GLY A 197 -3.41 -3.99 -13.87
CA GLY A 197 -2.43 -4.52 -12.93
C GLY A 197 -2.99 -5.64 -12.07
N ILE A 198 -2.15 -6.19 -11.22
CA ILE A 198 -2.54 -7.11 -10.15
C ILE A 198 -2.52 -6.34 -8.84
N VAL A 199 -3.61 -6.43 -8.07
CA VAL A 199 -3.76 -5.70 -6.82
C VAL A 199 -3.55 -6.57 -5.60
N ASP A 200 -3.91 -7.85 -5.69
CA ASP A 200 -3.82 -8.77 -4.57
C ASP A 200 -3.45 -10.20 -5.02
N ILE A 201 -2.84 -10.95 -4.09
CA ILE A 201 -2.37 -12.33 -4.29
C ILE A 201 -2.64 -13.14 -3.04
N GLU A 202 -3.17 -14.36 -3.20
CA GLU A 202 -3.27 -15.33 -2.12
C GLU A 202 -2.75 -16.71 -2.51
N PHE A 203 -2.03 -17.37 -1.60
CA PHE A 203 -1.67 -18.78 -1.73
C PHE A 203 -2.74 -19.66 -1.13
N SER A 204 -3.01 -20.80 -1.78
CA SER A 204 -3.80 -21.83 -1.11
C SER A 204 -3.05 -22.33 0.14
N PRO A 205 -3.71 -22.38 1.31
CA PRO A 205 -3.05 -22.81 2.56
C PRO A 205 -2.47 -24.23 2.53
N GLU A 206 -3.00 -25.12 1.68
CA GLU A 206 -2.50 -26.48 1.54
C GLU A 206 -1.30 -26.61 0.62
N ASN A 207 -1.23 -25.75 -0.41
CA ASN A 207 -0.21 -25.86 -1.45
C ASN A 207 0.07 -24.49 -2.06
N PRO A 208 1.25 -23.89 -1.80
CA PRO A 208 1.61 -22.57 -2.31
C PRO A 208 1.84 -22.52 -3.83
N ASP A 209 1.83 -23.67 -4.54
CA ASP A 209 1.81 -23.69 -6.01
C ASP A 209 0.43 -23.33 -6.58
N ILE A 210 -0.61 -23.37 -5.75
CA ILE A 210 -1.94 -22.86 -6.10
C ILE A 210 -2.03 -21.42 -5.66
N ILE A 211 -2.14 -20.52 -6.63
CA ILE A 211 -2.10 -19.07 -6.43
C ILE A 211 -3.38 -18.47 -7.00
N TYR A 212 -3.95 -17.54 -6.27
CA TYR A 212 -5.03 -16.65 -6.72
C TYR A 212 -4.48 -15.24 -6.87
N ALA A 213 -4.84 -14.57 -7.97
CA ALA A 213 -4.44 -13.21 -8.26
C ALA A 213 -5.66 -12.38 -8.65
N ALA A 214 -5.84 -11.24 -8.01
CA ALA A 214 -6.90 -10.29 -8.32
C ALA A 214 -6.35 -9.19 -9.24
N SER A 215 -7.03 -8.95 -10.35
CA SER A 215 -6.64 -7.91 -11.31
C SER A 215 -7.52 -6.68 -11.19
N TRP A 216 -6.96 -5.53 -11.54
CA TRP A 216 -7.66 -4.25 -11.48
C TRP A 216 -7.19 -3.32 -12.61
N GLU A 217 -8.13 -2.84 -13.43
CA GLU A 217 -7.90 -1.71 -14.31
C GLU A 217 -8.17 -0.43 -13.53
N VAL A 218 -7.15 0.42 -13.35
CA VAL A 218 -7.28 1.67 -12.64
C VAL A 218 -6.38 2.75 -13.23
N GLU A 219 -6.94 3.95 -13.33
CA GLU A 219 -6.19 5.16 -13.69
C GLU A 219 -6.79 6.37 -12.99
N ARG A 220 -5.95 7.16 -12.30
CA ARG A 220 -6.34 8.41 -11.67
C ARG A 220 -6.18 9.57 -12.65
N LYS A 221 -7.26 10.32 -12.86
CA LYS A 221 -7.27 11.60 -13.58
C LYS A 221 -7.43 12.75 -12.59
N PRO A 222 -7.06 13.98 -12.94
CA PRO A 222 -7.27 15.13 -12.04
C PRO A 222 -8.72 15.32 -11.56
N TRP A 223 -9.69 14.94 -12.40
CA TRP A 223 -11.12 15.16 -12.15
C TRP A 223 -11.91 13.88 -11.84
N THR A 224 -11.32 12.69 -12.00
CA THR A 224 -12.02 11.42 -11.80
C THR A 224 -11.04 10.27 -11.56
N ILE A 225 -11.60 9.10 -11.27
CA ILE A 225 -10.89 7.82 -11.30
C ILE A 225 -11.61 6.90 -12.28
N LEU A 226 -10.84 6.26 -13.15
CA LEU A 226 -11.31 5.15 -13.96
C LEU A 226 -11.03 3.88 -13.16
N SER A 227 -12.06 3.10 -12.88
CA SER A 227 -11.96 1.85 -12.12
C SER A 227 -12.76 0.77 -12.80
N GLY A 228 -12.10 -0.36 -13.04
CA GLY A 228 -12.70 -1.56 -13.57
C GLY A 228 -12.79 -1.65 -15.09
N SER A 229 -12.88 -2.90 -15.53
CA SER A 229 -13.06 -3.27 -16.94
C SER A 229 -13.70 -4.65 -17.07
N LYS A 230 -14.04 -5.06 -18.31
CA LYS A 230 -14.54 -6.40 -18.62
C LYS A 230 -13.45 -7.47 -18.50
N ASP A 231 -12.19 -7.07 -18.62
CA ASP A 231 -11.04 -7.96 -18.52
C ASP A 231 -10.54 -8.11 -17.08
N GLY A 232 -11.02 -7.30 -16.15
CA GLY A 232 -10.80 -7.46 -14.70
C GLY A 232 -11.35 -8.78 -14.19
N GLY A 233 -10.80 -9.30 -13.08
CA GLY A 233 -11.27 -10.54 -12.46
C GLY A 233 -10.25 -11.26 -11.61
N ILE A 234 -10.58 -12.49 -11.23
CA ILE A 234 -9.74 -13.38 -10.43
C ILE A 234 -9.09 -14.40 -11.37
N TYR A 235 -7.78 -14.56 -11.23
CA TYR A 235 -6.98 -15.55 -11.96
C TYR A 235 -6.45 -16.60 -11.00
N LYS A 236 -6.42 -17.85 -11.43
CA LYS A 236 -5.90 -18.97 -10.66
C LYS A 236 -4.79 -19.68 -11.42
N SER A 237 -3.69 -19.94 -10.75
CA SER A 237 -2.65 -20.89 -11.18
C SER A 237 -2.66 -22.12 -10.27
N ILE A 238 -2.31 -23.28 -10.80
CA ILE A 238 -2.13 -24.53 -10.05
C ILE A 238 -0.69 -25.07 -10.18
N ASN A 239 0.21 -24.26 -10.72
CA ASN A 239 1.58 -24.67 -11.06
C ASN A 239 2.59 -23.54 -10.81
N ALA A 240 2.46 -22.87 -9.67
CA ALA A 240 3.35 -21.81 -9.20
C ALA A 240 3.49 -20.64 -10.20
N GLY A 241 2.39 -20.30 -10.91
CA GLY A 241 2.35 -19.16 -11.84
C GLY A 241 2.81 -19.47 -13.26
N LYS A 242 3.07 -20.73 -13.63
CA LYS A 242 3.45 -21.11 -15.01
C LYS A 242 2.31 -20.94 -16.01
N SER A 243 1.07 -21.12 -15.58
CA SER A 243 -0.13 -20.86 -16.37
C SER A 243 -1.28 -20.39 -15.49
N TRP A 244 -2.22 -19.65 -16.10
CA TRP A 244 -3.32 -18.99 -15.41
C TRP A 244 -4.65 -19.24 -16.10
N VAL A 245 -5.71 -19.39 -15.31
CA VAL A 245 -7.09 -19.50 -15.76
C VAL A 245 -7.92 -18.42 -15.07
N LYS A 246 -8.68 -17.64 -15.84
CA LYS A 246 -9.63 -16.66 -15.31
C LYS A 246 -10.84 -17.39 -14.73
N LEU A 247 -11.18 -17.09 -13.48
CA LEU A 247 -12.35 -17.63 -12.81
C LEU A 247 -13.58 -16.80 -13.17
N SER A 248 -14.72 -17.43 -13.42
CA SER A 248 -15.94 -16.72 -13.85
C SER A 248 -17.24 -17.27 -13.26
N LYS A 249 -17.28 -18.56 -12.86
CA LYS A 249 -18.52 -19.20 -12.42
C LYS A 249 -19.01 -18.57 -11.11
N GLY A 250 -20.23 -17.99 -11.14
CA GLY A 250 -20.88 -17.37 -9.98
C GLY A 250 -20.32 -16.01 -9.57
N LEU A 251 -19.35 -15.47 -10.33
CA LEU A 251 -18.83 -14.12 -10.17
C LEU A 251 -19.63 -13.10 -10.99
N PRO A 252 -19.58 -11.82 -10.63
CA PRO A 252 -20.16 -10.76 -11.46
C PRO A 252 -19.59 -10.79 -12.88
N ASN A 253 -20.39 -10.41 -13.84
CA ASN A 253 -19.99 -10.14 -15.20
C ASN A 253 -20.13 -8.64 -15.52
N GLY A 254 -19.45 -8.17 -16.54
CA GLY A 254 -19.44 -6.77 -16.93
C GLY A 254 -18.19 -6.05 -16.43
N ASN A 255 -18.36 -4.84 -15.94
CA ASN A 255 -17.25 -4.02 -15.45
C ASN A 255 -16.88 -4.44 -14.02
N ILE A 256 -15.69 -5.01 -13.87
CA ILE A 256 -15.14 -5.47 -12.58
C ILE A 256 -14.03 -4.53 -12.17
N GLY A 257 -14.18 -3.91 -11.00
CA GLY A 257 -13.22 -3.00 -10.41
C GLY A 257 -12.23 -3.71 -9.47
N LYS A 258 -11.91 -3.07 -8.34
CA LYS A 258 -10.99 -3.62 -7.34
C LYS A 258 -11.55 -4.92 -6.76
N ILE A 259 -10.68 -5.88 -6.60
CA ILE A 259 -10.97 -7.15 -5.93
C ILE A 259 -9.92 -7.37 -4.85
N ASP A 260 -10.36 -7.84 -3.69
CA ASP A 260 -9.51 -8.35 -2.63
C ASP A 260 -9.91 -9.78 -2.28
N LEU A 261 -8.93 -10.61 -1.96
CA LEU A 261 -9.08 -12.04 -1.76
C LEU A 261 -8.73 -12.43 -0.32
N ALA A 262 -9.36 -13.49 0.19
CA ALA A 262 -8.94 -14.08 1.45
C ALA A 262 -9.06 -15.59 1.43
N VAL A 263 -8.05 -16.25 1.97
CA VAL A 263 -8.00 -17.68 2.23
C VAL A 263 -7.83 -17.92 3.73
N THR A 264 -8.09 -19.14 4.18
CA THR A 264 -7.89 -19.49 5.58
C THR A 264 -7.40 -20.93 5.75
N PRO A 265 -6.40 -21.17 6.60
CA PRO A 265 -5.99 -22.53 6.96
C PRO A 265 -7.10 -23.36 7.62
N ALA A 266 -8.08 -22.72 8.26
CA ALA A 266 -9.22 -23.39 8.90
C ALA A 266 -10.13 -24.15 7.91
N ASP A 267 -10.15 -23.71 6.63
CA ASP A 267 -10.81 -24.43 5.53
C ASP A 267 -10.12 -24.10 4.21
N PRO A 268 -9.13 -24.89 3.80
CA PRO A 268 -8.33 -24.61 2.59
C PRO A 268 -9.12 -24.69 1.26
N HIS A 269 -10.36 -25.15 1.30
CA HIS A 269 -11.24 -25.15 0.13
C HIS A 269 -11.95 -23.80 -0.07
N ARG A 270 -11.94 -22.93 0.94
CA ARG A 270 -12.57 -21.62 0.88
C ARG A 270 -11.68 -20.57 0.25
N LEU A 271 -12.30 -19.82 -0.62
CA LEU A 271 -11.75 -18.59 -1.17
C LEU A 271 -12.84 -17.52 -1.06
N TYR A 272 -12.58 -16.48 -0.30
CA TYR A 272 -13.42 -15.29 -0.22
C TYR A 272 -12.93 -14.24 -1.20
N ALA A 273 -13.86 -13.44 -1.71
CA ALA A 273 -13.57 -12.30 -2.57
C ALA A 273 -14.49 -11.12 -2.23
N LEU A 274 -13.92 -9.96 -2.06
CA LEU A 274 -14.65 -8.70 -2.00
C LEU A 274 -14.48 -7.99 -3.34
N ILE A 275 -15.57 -7.69 -4.03
CA ILE A 275 -15.55 -7.32 -5.45
C ILE A 275 -16.29 -6.01 -5.69
N GLU A 276 -15.61 -5.02 -6.26
CA GLU A 276 -16.24 -3.88 -6.92
C GLU A 276 -16.82 -4.31 -8.26
N ALA A 277 -18.10 -4.09 -8.48
CA ALA A 277 -18.76 -4.41 -9.74
C ALA A 277 -19.96 -3.50 -10.01
N ASP A 278 -20.26 -3.33 -11.29
CA ASP A 278 -21.41 -2.55 -11.76
C ASP A 278 -22.75 -3.21 -11.42
N GLN A 279 -23.84 -2.45 -11.63
CA GLN A 279 -25.23 -2.87 -11.55
C GLN A 279 -25.64 -3.42 -10.17
N GLY A 280 -24.99 -2.98 -9.09
CA GLY A 280 -25.28 -3.46 -7.74
C GLY A 280 -24.83 -4.91 -7.48
N LYS A 281 -23.99 -5.48 -8.32
CA LYS A 281 -23.43 -6.82 -8.16
C LYS A 281 -22.16 -6.83 -7.34
N GLY A 282 -21.62 -5.67 -6.97
CA GLY A 282 -20.50 -5.56 -6.02
C GLY A 282 -20.86 -6.13 -4.66
N GLY A 283 -19.87 -6.67 -3.93
CA GLY A 283 -20.08 -7.25 -2.62
C GLY A 283 -19.13 -8.39 -2.29
N ALA A 284 -19.48 -9.14 -1.25
CA ALA A 284 -18.69 -10.28 -0.79
C ALA A 284 -19.19 -11.58 -1.43
N TYR A 285 -18.24 -12.41 -1.84
CA TYR A 285 -18.45 -13.71 -2.50
C TYR A 285 -17.62 -14.79 -1.80
N VAL A 286 -18.08 -16.04 -1.90
CA VAL A 286 -17.34 -17.21 -1.39
C VAL A 286 -17.36 -18.36 -2.38
N SER A 287 -16.22 -19.01 -2.51
CA SER A 287 -16.10 -20.33 -3.11
C SER A 287 -15.80 -21.36 -2.02
N TYR A 288 -16.45 -22.52 -2.07
CA TYR A 288 -16.22 -23.66 -1.19
C TYR A 288 -15.41 -24.78 -1.89
N ASN A 289 -14.91 -24.51 -3.09
CA ASN A 289 -14.22 -25.48 -3.95
C ASN A 289 -13.02 -24.89 -4.68
N LYS A 290 -12.22 -24.11 -3.92
CA LYS A 290 -10.95 -23.53 -4.39
C LYS A 290 -11.13 -22.66 -5.65
N GLY A 291 -12.21 -21.87 -5.72
CA GLY A 291 -12.48 -20.95 -6.82
C GLY A 291 -13.18 -21.58 -8.03
N SER A 292 -13.54 -22.86 -8.00
CA SER A 292 -14.23 -23.49 -9.14
C SER A 292 -15.64 -22.95 -9.37
N GLN A 293 -16.29 -22.46 -8.31
CA GLN A 293 -17.56 -21.76 -8.35
C GLN A 293 -17.70 -20.84 -7.14
N PHE A 294 -18.25 -19.65 -7.36
CA PHE A 294 -18.54 -18.67 -6.32
C PHE A 294 -20.04 -18.55 -6.09
N ASN A 295 -20.39 -18.12 -4.87
CA ASN A 295 -21.73 -17.75 -4.46
C ASN A 295 -21.67 -16.35 -3.81
N ALA A 296 -22.63 -15.49 -4.14
CA ALA A 296 -22.75 -14.21 -3.47
C ALA A 296 -23.14 -14.43 -2.00
N MET A 297 -22.43 -13.76 -1.10
CA MET A 297 -22.74 -13.75 0.34
C MET A 297 -23.52 -12.50 0.73
N SER A 298 -23.09 -11.34 0.23
CA SER A 298 -23.68 -10.06 0.61
C SER A 298 -23.41 -8.97 -0.44
N HIS A 299 -24.42 -8.21 -0.78
CA HIS A 299 -24.34 -7.01 -1.63
C HIS A 299 -24.49 -5.72 -0.81
N ARG A 300 -24.14 -5.74 0.46
CA ARG A 300 -24.17 -4.54 1.30
C ARG A 300 -23.20 -3.50 0.77
N LYS A 301 -23.72 -2.30 0.52
CA LYS A 301 -22.93 -1.19 -0.03
C LYS A 301 -21.79 -0.76 0.90
N GLU A 302 -21.95 -0.96 2.22
CA GLU A 302 -20.93 -0.63 3.21
C GLU A 302 -19.64 -1.45 3.05
N LEU A 303 -19.72 -2.67 2.47
CA LEU A 303 -18.58 -3.53 2.24
C LEU A 303 -17.70 -3.04 1.08
N VAL A 304 -18.30 -2.41 0.08
CA VAL A 304 -17.62 -1.94 -1.15
C VAL A 304 -17.77 -0.42 -1.33
N ASN A 305 -17.84 0.31 -0.24
CA ASN A 305 -17.87 1.76 -0.27
C ASN A 305 -16.48 2.32 -0.56
N ARG A 306 -16.33 3.18 -1.58
CA ARG A 306 -15.04 3.75 -2.06
C ARG A 306 -13.97 2.69 -2.36
N PRO A 307 -14.22 1.70 -3.24
CA PRO A 307 -13.31 0.56 -3.42
C PRO A 307 -11.91 0.95 -3.91
N PHE A 308 -11.76 2.07 -4.59
CA PHE A 308 -10.46 2.62 -4.99
C PHE A 308 -9.57 3.03 -3.81
N TYR A 309 -10.13 3.14 -2.60
CA TYR A 309 -9.44 3.64 -1.42
C TYR A 309 -9.25 2.54 -0.36
N TYR A 310 -10.29 1.85 -0.04
CA TYR A 310 -10.31 0.65 0.79
C TYR A 310 -11.23 -0.39 0.12
N CYS A 311 -11.34 -1.55 0.54
CA CYS A 311 -12.13 -2.67 0.05
C CYS A 311 -11.30 -3.94 0.23
N ASN A 312 -11.14 -4.34 1.49
CA ASN A 312 -10.29 -5.46 1.85
C ASN A 312 -11.07 -6.46 2.68
N ILE A 313 -10.83 -7.75 2.46
CA ILE A 313 -11.49 -8.87 3.13
C ILE A 313 -10.43 -9.81 3.72
N TYR A 314 -10.68 -10.28 4.93
CA TYR A 314 -9.80 -11.21 5.62
C TYR A 314 -10.60 -12.34 6.23
N ALA A 315 -10.01 -13.53 6.31
CA ALA A 315 -10.60 -14.69 6.97
C ALA A 315 -9.81 -15.04 8.22
N ASN A 316 -10.52 -15.36 9.31
CA ASN A 316 -9.88 -15.79 10.55
C ASN A 316 -9.08 -17.07 10.31
N PRO A 317 -7.81 -17.15 10.74
CA PRO A 317 -6.94 -18.29 10.48
C PRO A 317 -7.40 -19.60 11.14
N ASN A 318 -8.20 -19.51 12.22
CA ASN A 318 -8.63 -20.66 13.05
C ASN A 318 -10.12 -20.97 12.90
N ASN A 319 -10.91 -20.09 12.29
CA ASN A 319 -12.34 -20.28 12.08
C ASN A 319 -12.79 -19.71 10.73
N ALA A 320 -12.98 -20.56 9.76
CA ALA A 320 -13.38 -20.16 8.42
C ALA A 320 -14.75 -19.45 8.32
N ALA A 321 -15.59 -19.50 9.35
CA ALA A 321 -16.85 -18.76 9.36
C ALA A 321 -16.70 -17.29 9.79
N ILE A 322 -15.55 -16.93 10.38
CA ILE A 322 -15.27 -15.55 10.80
C ILE A 322 -14.51 -14.85 9.69
N ILE A 323 -15.08 -13.76 9.20
CA ILE A 323 -14.46 -12.92 8.16
C ILE A 323 -14.58 -11.45 8.53
N TYR A 324 -13.61 -10.67 8.08
CA TYR A 324 -13.46 -9.26 8.37
C TYR A 324 -13.50 -8.47 7.07
N SER A 325 -14.07 -7.27 7.12
CA SER A 325 -14.00 -6.34 5.99
C SER A 325 -13.53 -4.99 6.47
N ASN A 326 -12.47 -4.50 5.84
CA ASN A 326 -11.98 -3.14 5.98
C ASN A 326 -12.59 -2.25 4.91
N ALA A 327 -13.30 -1.24 5.38
CA ALA A 327 -13.92 -0.20 4.58
C ALA A 327 -14.00 1.07 5.45
N ASN A 328 -14.91 2.01 5.14
CA ASN A 328 -15.17 3.14 6.04
C ASN A 328 -15.45 2.66 7.48
N LYS A 329 -16.19 1.56 7.62
CA LYS A 329 -16.40 0.86 8.89
C LYS A 329 -15.68 -0.48 8.86
N PHE A 330 -15.08 -0.85 9.98
CA PHE A 330 -14.59 -2.20 10.18
C PHE A 330 -15.76 -3.13 10.52
N MET A 331 -15.95 -4.19 9.75
CA MET A 331 -17.09 -5.08 9.89
C MET A 331 -16.65 -6.52 10.05
N ILE A 332 -17.36 -7.27 10.90
CA ILE A 332 -17.11 -8.68 11.17
C ILE A 332 -18.38 -9.49 10.86
N SER A 333 -18.19 -10.61 10.19
CA SER A 333 -19.18 -11.67 10.07
C SER A 333 -18.70 -12.90 10.85
N ASN A 334 -19.60 -13.52 11.60
CA ASN A 334 -19.34 -14.77 12.34
C ASN A 334 -20.08 -15.97 11.73
N ASP A 335 -20.72 -15.78 10.58
CA ASP A 335 -21.60 -16.75 9.94
C ASP A 335 -21.30 -16.94 8.45
N ALA A 336 -20.01 -16.85 8.09
CA ALA A 336 -19.50 -16.98 6.74
C ALA A 336 -20.09 -15.96 5.76
N GLY A 337 -20.27 -14.71 6.20
CA GLY A 337 -20.68 -13.58 5.37
C GLY A 337 -22.19 -13.38 5.22
N LYS A 338 -23.02 -14.18 5.90
CA LYS A 338 -24.50 -14.06 5.83
C LYS A 338 -24.99 -12.79 6.56
N SER A 339 -24.38 -12.47 7.69
CA SER A 339 -24.64 -11.24 8.43
C SER A 339 -23.35 -10.52 8.81
N TRP A 340 -23.42 -9.20 8.95
CA TRP A 340 -22.28 -8.33 9.22
C TRP A 340 -22.61 -7.37 10.35
N LYS A 341 -21.69 -7.24 11.30
CA LYS A 341 -21.76 -6.31 12.42
C LYS A 341 -20.58 -5.34 12.35
N VAL A 342 -20.83 -4.09 12.69
CA VAL A 342 -19.77 -3.10 12.86
C VAL A 342 -19.02 -3.40 14.16
N LYS A 343 -17.71 -3.53 14.08
CA LYS A 343 -16.80 -3.54 15.23
C LYS A 343 -16.16 -2.15 15.32
N LYS A 344 -16.26 -1.53 16.46
CA LYS A 344 -15.69 -0.18 16.67
C LYS A 344 -14.16 -0.24 16.66
N THR A 345 -13.54 0.58 15.83
CA THR A 345 -12.11 0.84 15.80
C THR A 345 -11.83 2.26 16.31
N PRO A 346 -10.61 2.58 16.75
CA PRO A 346 -10.25 3.93 17.20
C PRO A 346 -10.43 5.03 16.15
N HIS A 347 -10.32 4.66 14.87
CA HIS A 347 -10.60 5.55 13.74
C HIS A 347 -11.41 4.82 12.67
N SER A 348 -12.13 5.58 11.82
CA SER A 348 -12.76 5.08 10.60
C SER A 348 -11.77 4.90 9.44
N ASP A 349 -12.28 4.55 8.28
CA ASP A 349 -11.50 4.38 7.06
C ASP A 349 -10.37 3.36 7.25
N ASN A 350 -10.80 2.09 7.34
CA ASN A 350 -9.94 0.95 7.68
C ASN A 350 -9.35 0.36 6.41
N HIS A 351 -8.04 0.02 6.44
CA HIS A 351 -7.28 -0.42 5.27
C HIS A 351 -6.85 -1.88 5.35
N ASP A 352 -6.13 -2.24 6.41
CA ASP A 352 -5.49 -3.56 6.50
C ASP A 352 -5.65 -4.15 7.88
N ILE A 353 -5.56 -5.48 8.01
CA ILE A 353 -5.53 -6.19 9.27
C ILE A 353 -4.64 -7.43 9.15
N TRP A 354 -3.80 -7.63 10.14
CA TRP A 354 -3.11 -8.90 10.35
C TRP A 354 -3.59 -9.52 11.66
N ILE A 355 -3.90 -10.82 11.61
CA ILE A 355 -4.37 -11.60 12.76
C ILE A 355 -3.35 -12.70 13.03
N ASN A 356 -2.90 -12.81 14.28
CA ASN A 356 -1.92 -13.83 14.65
C ASN A 356 -2.53 -15.24 14.51
N PRO A 357 -2.01 -16.10 13.64
CA PRO A 357 -2.58 -17.44 13.43
C PRO A 357 -2.42 -18.39 14.61
N LYS A 358 -1.54 -18.10 15.59
CA LYS A 358 -1.38 -18.87 16.82
C LYS A 358 -2.27 -18.37 17.97
N ASN A 359 -2.68 -17.11 17.90
CA ASN A 359 -3.58 -16.50 18.88
C ASN A 359 -4.44 -15.44 18.18
N ASP A 360 -5.58 -15.84 17.67
CA ASP A 360 -6.50 -14.98 16.93
C ASP A 360 -7.23 -13.93 17.78
N ASN A 361 -6.84 -13.73 19.04
CA ASN A 361 -7.18 -12.54 19.81
C ASN A 361 -6.21 -11.37 19.56
N ILE A 362 -5.04 -11.63 18.96
CA ILE A 362 -4.02 -10.61 18.69
C ILE A 362 -4.13 -10.13 17.25
N TRP A 363 -4.44 -8.85 17.09
CA TRP A 363 -4.53 -8.20 15.77
C TRP A 363 -3.74 -6.91 15.75
N ILE A 364 -3.22 -6.54 14.59
CA ILE A 364 -2.89 -5.16 14.25
C ILE A 364 -3.77 -4.73 13.09
N GLN A 365 -4.32 -3.51 13.14
CA GLN A 365 -5.25 -2.97 12.17
C GLN A 365 -4.85 -1.54 11.81
N SER A 366 -4.88 -1.19 10.53
CA SER A 366 -4.55 0.14 10.00
C SER A 366 -5.80 0.92 9.58
N ASN A 367 -5.72 2.24 9.72
CA ASN A 367 -6.77 3.19 9.35
C ASN A 367 -6.19 4.60 9.09
N ASP A 368 -7.04 5.59 8.82
CA ASP A 368 -6.60 6.97 8.57
C ASP A 368 -6.04 7.69 9.81
N GLY A 369 -6.18 7.10 10.98
CA GLY A 369 -5.60 7.60 12.22
C GLY A 369 -4.27 6.95 12.63
N GLY A 370 -3.78 5.97 11.85
CA GLY A 370 -2.59 5.19 12.16
C GLY A 370 -2.88 3.71 12.27
N VAL A 371 -2.23 3.03 13.21
CA VAL A 371 -2.48 1.62 13.53
C VAL A 371 -2.91 1.44 14.97
N ASN A 372 -3.62 0.35 15.20
CA ASN A 372 -4.05 -0.07 16.52
C ASN A 372 -3.79 -1.56 16.70
N ILE A 373 -3.28 -1.95 17.85
CA ILE A 373 -3.07 -3.34 18.24
C ILE A 373 -4.11 -3.70 19.30
N THR A 374 -4.63 -4.90 19.20
CA THR A 374 -5.51 -5.50 20.21
C THR A 374 -4.96 -6.85 20.62
N PHE A 375 -5.16 -7.21 21.88
CA PHE A 375 -4.81 -8.50 22.46
C PHE A 375 -6.06 -9.28 22.94
N ASN A 376 -7.24 -8.78 22.58
CA ASN A 376 -8.54 -9.31 23.04
C ASN A 376 -9.62 -9.16 21.97
N SER A 377 -9.28 -9.46 20.71
CA SER A 377 -10.22 -9.46 19.56
C SER A 377 -10.94 -8.13 19.36
N GLY A 378 -10.25 -7.01 19.60
CA GLY A 378 -10.79 -5.68 19.37
C GLY A 378 -11.75 -5.18 20.46
N GLU A 379 -11.71 -5.73 21.67
CA GLU A 379 -12.43 -5.15 22.81
C GLU A 379 -11.72 -3.90 23.33
N THR A 380 -10.37 -3.93 23.34
CA THR A 380 -9.53 -2.76 23.61
C THR A 380 -8.44 -2.63 22.56
N TRP A 381 -7.94 -1.42 22.39
CA TRP A 381 -6.96 -1.07 21.36
C TRP A 381 -5.85 -0.19 21.93
N THR A 382 -4.65 -0.30 21.37
CA THR A 382 -3.55 0.62 21.66
C THR A 382 -3.85 2.02 21.13
N THR A 383 -3.09 2.99 21.63
CA THR A 383 -3.23 4.40 21.23
C THR A 383 -2.67 4.66 19.82
N GLN A 384 -3.12 5.76 19.21
CA GLN A 384 -2.55 6.35 18.00
C GLN A 384 -1.78 7.66 18.29
N PHE A 385 -1.63 8.03 19.57
CA PHE A 385 -0.99 9.28 19.99
C PHE A 385 0.52 9.15 20.23
N ASN A 386 1.11 8.04 19.85
CA ASN A 386 2.56 7.76 19.91
C ASN A 386 3.16 7.40 18.54
N GLN A 387 2.46 7.72 17.45
CA GLN A 387 2.86 7.42 16.08
C GLN A 387 3.12 8.74 15.35
N PRO A 388 4.37 9.15 15.10
CA PRO A 388 4.67 10.45 14.50
C PRO A 388 4.55 10.40 12.96
N THR A 389 3.35 10.05 12.46
CA THR A 389 3.04 9.85 11.04
C THR A 389 1.91 10.76 10.54
N ALA A 390 1.68 11.88 11.22
CA ALA A 390 0.65 12.84 10.87
C ALA A 390 0.80 13.37 9.44
N GLU A 391 -0.28 13.38 8.66
CA GLU A 391 -0.34 14.01 7.34
C GLU A 391 -0.76 15.47 7.51
N ILE A 392 0.20 16.40 7.49
CA ILE A 392 -0.03 17.84 7.72
C ILE A 392 -0.23 18.53 6.39
N TYR A 393 -1.33 19.29 6.26
CA TYR A 393 -1.64 20.04 5.03
C TYR A 393 -0.80 21.29 4.85
N GLN A 394 -0.56 22.02 5.93
CA GLN A 394 0.13 23.30 5.91
C GLN A 394 0.73 23.57 7.29
N VAL A 395 1.86 24.26 7.33
CA VAL A 395 2.53 24.65 8.58
C VAL A 395 2.60 26.16 8.66
N GLU A 396 2.21 26.69 9.83
CA GLU A 396 2.40 28.07 10.25
C GLU A 396 3.29 28.12 11.48
N VAL A 397 4.01 29.21 11.64
CA VAL A 397 4.97 29.44 12.75
C VAL A 397 4.62 30.74 13.42
N ASP A 398 4.53 30.75 14.74
CA ASP A 398 4.36 31.99 15.51
C ASP A 398 5.68 32.68 15.83
N GLN A 399 5.61 33.81 16.52
CA GLN A 399 6.78 34.64 16.89
C GLN A 399 7.20 34.45 18.35
N GLN A 400 6.72 33.42 19.04
CA GLN A 400 7.11 33.16 20.42
C GLN A 400 8.52 32.58 20.49
N TYR A 401 9.11 32.57 21.68
CA TYR A 401 10.36 31.85 21.95
C TYR A 401 10.20 30.94 23.17
N PRO A 402 10.36 29.63 23.00
CA PRO A 402 10.45 28.89 21.71
C PRO A 402 9.20 29.11 20.86
N TYR A 403 9.36 29.14 19.53
CA TYR A 403 8.23 29.27 18.59
C TYR A 403 7.38 28.01 18.56
N TRP A 404 6.12 28.16 18.22
CA TRP A 404 5.20 27.04 18.01
C TRP A 404 4.93 26.82 16.53
N LEU A 405 4.72 25.55 16.16
CA LEU A 405 4.31 25.11 14.85
C LEU A 405 2.83 24.74 14.88
N TYR A 406 2.06 25.23 13.92
CA TYR A 406 0.62 24.98 13.80
C TYR A 406 0.33 24.35 12.46
N GLY A 407 -0.52 23.32 12.43
CA GLY A 407 -0.92 22.67 11.19
C GLY A 407 -2.19 21.87 11.32
N GLY A 408 -3.02 21.88 10.26
CA GLY A 408 -4.17 21.00 10.14
C GLY A 408 -3.74 19.62 9.66
N GLN A 409 -4.16 18.59 10.38
CA GLN A 409 -3.91 17.19 10.02
C GLN A 409 -5.10 16.61 9.25
N GLN A 410 -4.82 15.87 8.19
CA GLN A 410 -5.87 15.19 7.44
C GLN A 410 -6.56 14.14 8.32
N ASP A 411 -7.90 14.11 8.26
CA ASP A 411 -8.81 13.16 8.90
C ASP A 411 -8.72 13.04 10.44
N ASN A 412 -7.89 13.84 11.11
CA ASN A 412 -7.59 13.72 12.54
C ASN A 412 -7.90 14.98 13.36
N TYR A 413 -8.93 15.73 13.02
CA TYR A 413 -9.62 16.80 13.78
C TYR A 413 -8.81 17.97 14.32
N SER A 414 -7.50 18.01 14.28
CA SER A 414 -6.76 18.96 15.13
C SER A 414 -5.87 19.89 14.34
N THR A 415 -5.91 21.15 14.73
CA THR A 415 -4.74 22.00 14.65
C THR A 415 -3.69 21.39 15.57
N VAL A 416 -2.61 20.92 15.00
CA VAL A 416 -1.48 20.45 15.78
C VAL A 416 -0.63 21.65 16.15
N SER A 417 -0.34 21.83 17.43
CA SER A 417 0.63 22.79 17.89
C SER A 417 1.76 22.07 18.62
N VAL A 418 2.98 22.28 18.17
CA VAL A 418 4.17 21.67 18.77
C VAL A 418 5.15 22.78 19.11
N PRO A 419 5.56 22.93 20.38
CA PRO A 419 6.60 23.88 20.71
C PRO A 419 7.93 23.43 20.09
N SER A 420 8.63 24.34 19.45
CA SER A 420 10.00 24.07 19.07
C SER A 420 10.82 23.91 20.34
N GLN A 421 11.41 22.74 20.54
CA GLN A 421 12.39 22.61 21.63
C GLN A 421 13.63 23.46 21.29
N PRO A 422 14.15 24.26 22.22
CA PRO A 422 15.41 24.93 21.99
C PRO A 422 16.49 23.89 21.69
N PRO A 423 17.47 24.22 20.83
CA PRO A 423 18.63 23.36 20.67
C PRO A 423 19.20 23.10 22.07
N TYR A 424 19.52 21.84 22.36
CA TYR A 424 20.20 21.51 23.60
C TYR A 424 21.40 22.47 23.79
N PRO A 425 21.65 22.96 25.02
CA PRO A 425 22.84 23.73 25.21
C PRO A 425 24.05 22.92 24.78
N ILE A 426 24.85 23.51 23.95
CA ILE A 426 26.13 22.99 23.43
C ILE A 426 27.06 22.76 24.63
#